data_9dd7770d0993af0d01f43d15c348bb50
#
_entry.id   9dd7770d0993af0d01f43d15c348bb50
#
_cell.length_a   1.000
_cell.length_b   1.000
_cell.length_c   1.000
_cell.angle_alpha   90.00
_cell.angle_beta   90.00
_cell.angle_gamma   90.00
#
_symmetry.space_group_name_H-M   'P 1'
#
loop_
_entity.id
_entity.type
_entity.pdbx_description
1 polymer ?
#
loop_
_entity_poly.entity_id
_entity_poly.type
_entity_poly.pdbx_seq_one_letter_code
_entity_poly.pdbx_strand_id
1 'polypeptide(L)'
;MRVHLLFMMKRLGHLLLLSVFLSGSLLWAETLVGTCAEVADGDTLTLLLPDKQVQKLRLYGVDAPEKSQDYGAFAGKRLEEMVKGRELRAEVMSHDRYGRAVVRLYAGKTYINHELVAEGLAWHYEVYAPLDFDLAEAETLAAADKLGLWQHPHPVPPWEFRRGVRPAAPNPDGKPFWITDRGKVHNARCKYFGVTQNGHYADACGDAENCNLCGGAQAEKSAWPAWWNVLSIVLFLFLLPLVILRLLLVRNRLNR
;
A
#
# COMPACT_ATOMS: atom_id res chain seq x y z
N MET A 1 51.79 28.10 -30.09
CA MET A 1 50.59 28.90 -29.76
C MET A 1 49.26 28.12 -29.79
N ARG A 2 48.97 27.25 -30.78
CA ARG A 2 47.72 26.48 -30.87
C ARG A 2 47.52 25.44 -29.76
N VAL A 3 48.56 24.82 -29.23
CA VAL A 3 48.43 23.76 -28.19
C VAL A 3 48.04 24.32 -26.83
N HIS A 4 48.51 25.52 -26.47
CA HIS A 4 48.15 26.18 -25.21
C HIS A 4 46.66 26.62 -25.20
N LEU A 5 46.13 27.02 -26.34
CA LEU A 5 44.73 27.44 -26.46
C LEU A 5 43.79 26.25 -26.29
N LEU A 6 44.10 25.07 -26.83
CA LEU A 6 43.32 23.84 -26.64
C LEU A 6 43.31 23.35 -25.16
N PHE A 7 44.43 23.54 -24.45
CA PHE A 7 44.52 23.13 -23.05
C PHE A 7 43.73 24.08 -22.12
N MET A 8 43.71 25.38 -22.44
CA MET A 8 42.88 26.36 -21.72
C MET A 8 41.40 26.12 -21.97
N MET A 9 40.98 25.83 -23.19
CA MET A 9 39.59 25.53 -23.52
C MET A 9 39.07 24.28 -22.80
N LYS A 10 39.87 23.19 -22.72
CA LYS A 10 39.53 22.00 -21.94
C LYS A 10 39.39 22.31 -20.44
N ARG A 11 40.26 23.09 -19.85
CA ARG A 11 40.14 23.48 -18.43
C ARG A 11 38.95 24.38 -18.17
N LEU A 12 38.62 25.30 -19.08
CA LEU A 12 37.42 26.14 -18.96
C LEU A 12 36.13 25.31 -19.08
N GLY A 13 36.10 24.30 -19.96
CA GLY A 13 34.99 23.36 -20.10
C GLY A 13 34.75 22.54 -18.83
N HIS A 14 35.80 22.09 -18.14
CA HIS A 14 35.68 21.34 -16.89
C HIS A 14 35.23 22.23 -15.73
N LEU A 15 35.66 23.50 -15.66
CA LEU A 15 35.22 24.47 -14.68
C LEU A 15 33.74 24.85 -14.88
N LEU A 16 33.28 24.98 -16.14
CA LEU A 16 31.87 25.22 -16.46
C LEU A 16 30.97 24.01 -16.12
N LEU A 17 31.44 22.78 -16.40
CA LEU A 17 30.73 21.57 -15.99
C LEU A 17 30.65 21.43 -14.47
N LEU A 18 31.72 21.78 -13.75
CA LEU A 18 31.73 21.74 -12.29
C LEU A 18 30.78 22.80 -11.67
N SER A 19 30.67 24.01 -12.28
CA SER A 19 29.76 25.04 -11.82
C SER A 19 28.28 24.68 -12.03
N VAL A 20 27.94 23.94 -13.08
CA VAL A 20 26.58 23.44 -13.33
C VAL A 20 26.19 22.36 -12.32
N PHE A 21 27.15 21.55 -11.84
CA PHE A 21 26.89 20.57 -10.77
C PHE A 21 26.78 21.21 -9.37
N LEU A 22 27.39 22.37 -9.13
CA LEU A 22 27.31 23.07 -7.84
C LEU A 22 26.08 23.98 -7.71
N SER A 23 25.40 24.29 -8.80
CA SER A 23 24.12 25.02 -8.80
C SER A 23 22.91 24.08 -8.66
N GLY A 24 23.11 22.84 -8.21
CA GLY A 24 22.04 21.98 -7.70
C GLY A 24 21.34 22.75 -6.60
N SER A 25 20.19 23.35 -6.93
CA SER A 25 19.29 23.98 -5.98
C SER A 25 19.11 22.99 -4.83
N LEU A 26 19.60 23.32 -3.65
CA LEU A 26 19.13 22.68 -2.42
C LEU A 26 17.63 22.90 -2.42
N LEU A 27 16.88 21.92 -2.91
CA LEU A 27 15.44 21.82 -2.71
C LEU A 27 15.26 21.67 -1.20
N TRP A 28 15.21 22.80 -0.51
CA TRP A 28 14.80 22.81 0.88
C TRP A 28 13.36 22.33 0.88
N ALA A 29 13.14 21.14 1.45
CA ALA A 29 11.78 20.67 1.68
C ALA A 29 11.08 21.74 2.51
N GLU A 30 9.97 22.25 2.01
CA GLU A 30 9.15 23.23 2.73
C GLU A 30 8.76 22.64 4.08
N THR A 31 9.01 23.38 5.16
CA THR A 31 8.67 22.94 6.51
C THR A 31 7.74 23.96 7.14
N LEU A 32 6.56 23.53 7.55
CA LEU A 32 5.60 24.35 8.28
C LEU A 32 5.70 24.02 9.76
N VAL A 33 5.66 25.05 10.61
CA VAL A 33 5.64 24.92 12.06
C VAL A 33 4.42 25.66 12.60
N GLY A 34 3.69 25.02 13.51
CA GLY A 34 2.47 25.60 14.06
C GLY A 34 1.80 24.71 15.10
N THR A 35 0.54 24.97 15.39
CA THR A 35 -0.27 24.18 16.31
C THR A 35 -1.50 23.63 15.59
N CYS A 36 -2.07 22.53 16.09
CA CYS A 36 -3.31 21.98 15.52
C CYS A 36 -4.48 22.91 15.84
N ALA A 37 -5.17 23.38 14.80
CA ALA A 37 -6.43 24.13 14.95
C ALA A 37 -7.63 23.17 14.98
N GLU A 38 -7.64 22.14 14.13
CA GLU A 38 -8.75 21.20 14.00
C GLU A 38 -8.25 19.89 13.40
N VAL A 39 -8.78 18.76 13.85
CA VAL A 39 -8.62 17.44 13.21
C VAL A 39 -9.91 17.12 12.47
N ALA A 40 -9.80 16.94 11.15
CA ALA A 40 -10.95 16.63 10.30
C ALA A 40 -11.32 15.13 10.36
N ASP A 41 -10.31 14.25 10.27
CA ASP A 41 -10.43 12.79 10.33
C ASP A 41 -9.07 12.16 10.74
N GLY A 42 -8.90 10.85 10.53
CA GLY A 42 -7.70 10.13 10.99
C GLY A 42 -6.40 10.47 10.25
N ASP A 43 -6.43 11.26 9.18
CA ASP A 43 -5.26 11.60 8.38
C ASP A 43 -5.27 13.03 7.80
N THR A 44 -6.24 13.83 8.21
CA THR A 44 -6.40 15.21 7.75
C THR A 44 -6.61 16.15 8.94
N LEU A 45 -5.81 17.21 9.00
CA LEU A 45 -5.93 18.25 10.03
C LEU A 45 -5.67 19.64 9.45
N THR A 46 -5.99 20.65 10.22
CA THR A 46 -5.68 22.07 9.95
C THR A 46 -4.61 22.56 10.90
N LEU A 47 -3.50 23.04 10.36
CA LEU A 47 -2.40 23.65 11.09
C LEU A 47 -2.63 25.16 11.18
N LEU A 48 -2.53 25.73 12.37
CA LEU A 48 -2.48 27.17 12.62
C LEU A 48 -1.02 27.62 12.68
N LEU A 49 -0.63 28.46 11.73
CA LEU A 49 0.70 29.01 11.63
C LEU A 49 0.89 30.22 12.58
N PRO A 50 2.14 30.64 12.90
CA PRO A 50 2.40 31.77 13.79
C PRO A 50 1.84 33.12 13.30
N ASP A 51 1.71 33.30 11.99
CA ASP A 51 1.11 34.49 11.34
C ASP A 51 -0.42 34.45 11.32
N LYS A 52 -1.04 33.49 12.03
CA LYS A 52 -2.48 33.23 12.09
C LYS A 52 -3.12 32.72 10.79
N GLN A 53 -2.33 32.39 9.79
CA GLN A 53 -2.83 31.66 8.62
C GLN A 53 -3.08 30.21 9.00
N VAL A 54 -4.00 29.56 8.26
CA VAL A 54 -4.32 28.16 8.44
C VAL A 54 -3.97 27.37 7.17
N GLN A 55 -3.34 26.23 7.36
CA GLN A 55 -3.00 25.33 6.28
C GLN A 55 -3.63 23.96 6.51
N LYS A 56 -4.42 23.47 5.54
CA LYS A 56 -4.93 22.08 5.58
C LYS A 56 -3.79 21.12 5.24
N LEU A 57 -3.60 20.13 6.09
CA LEU A 57 -2.60 19.08 5.95
C LEU A 57 -3.27 17.74 5.69
N ARG A 58 -2.67 16.94 4.81
CA ARG A 58 -2.95 15.53 4.62
C ARG A 58 -1.70 14.73 4.94
N LEU A 59 -1.80 13.75 5.79
CA LEU A 59 -0.66 12.93 6.15
C LEU A 59 -0.15 12.13 4.94
N TYR A 60 1.14 12.23 4.66
CA TYR A 60 1.81 11.54 3.57
C TYR A 60 1.88 10.03 3.82
N GLY A 61 1.64 9.25 2.79
CA GLY A 61 1.86 7.80 2.80
C GLY A 61 0.87 6.99 3.64
N VAL A 62 -0.14 7.62 4.23
CA VAL A 62 -1.14 6.93 5.05
C VAL A 62 -2.56 7.23 4.57
N ASP A 63 -3.47 6.29 4.79
CA ASP A 63 -4.90 6.43 4.52
C ASP A 63 -5.68 5.85 5.69
N ALA A 64 -6.31 6.72 6.48
CA ALA A 64 -7.08 6.33 7.65
C ALA A 64 -8.50 5.88 7.24
N PRO A 65 -9.15 5.02 8.02
CA PRO A 65 -10.54 4.66 7.80
C PRO A 65 -11.44 5.89 7.74
N GLU A 66 -12.43 5.86 6.86
CA GLU A 66 -13.44 6.92 6.76
C GLU A 66 -14.22 7.04 8.08
N LYS A 67 -14.77 8.22 8.39
CA LYS A 67 -15.55 8.44 9.64
C LYS A 67 -16.66 7.42 9.88
N SER A 68 -17.24 6.89 8.80
CA SER A 68 -18.31 5.88 8.84
C SER A 68 -17.79 4.44 8.78
N GLN A 69 -16.47 4.24 8.72
CA GLN A 69 -15.81 2.94 8.81
C GLN A 69 -15.50 2.58 10.26
N ASP A 70 -15.39 1.28 10.52
CA ASP A 70 -14.82 0.80 11.77
C ASP A 70 -13.43 1.43 11.97
N TYR A 71 -13.13 1.82 13.20
CA TYR A 71 -11.94 2.58 13.59
C TYR A 71 -11.81 4.01 13.04
N GLY A 72 -12.67 4.50 12.13
CA GLY A 72 -12.52 5.85 11.57
C GLY A 72 -12.63 6.96 12.62
N ALA A 73 -13.64 6.90 13.48
CA ALA A 73 -13.78 7.85 14.58
C ALA A 73 -12.63 7.73 15.60
N PHE A 74 -12.12 6.51 15.81
CA PHE A 74 -11.02 6.23 16.73
C PHE A 74 -9.68 6.78 16.20
N ALA A 75 -9.40 6.61 14.90
CA ALA A 75 -8.24 7.17 14.25
C ALA A 75 -8.20 8.70 14.35
N GLY A 76 -9.34 9.37 14.08
CA GLY A 76 -9.45 10.82 14.23
C GLY A 76 -9.21 11.29 15.66
N LYS A 77 -9.80 10.62 16.65
CA LYS A 77 -9.59 10.93 18.06
C LYS A 77 -8.12 10.72 18.48
N ARG A 78 -7.50 9.64 18.01
CA ARG A 78 -6.12 9.35 18.32
C ARG A 78 -5.17 10.38 17.72
N LEU A 79 -5.41 10.80 16.47
CA LEU A 79 -4.68 11.90 15.86
C LEU A 79 -4.83 13.18 16.69
N GLU A 80 -6.05 13.53 17.14
CA GLU A 80 -6.27 14.69 17.99
C GLU A 80 -5.46 14.61 19.29
N GLU A 81 -5.44 13.46 19.96
CA GLU A 81 -4.66 13.24 21.19
C GLU A 81 -3.17 13.46 20.98
N MET A 82 -2.65 13.01 19.82
CA MET A 82 -1.22 13.14 19.49
C MET A 82 -0.81 14.57 19.16
N VAL A 83 -1.71 15.39 18.62
CA VAL A 83 -1.36 16.73 18.11
C VAL A 83 -1.85 17.88 19.00
N LYS A 84 -2.85 17.67 19.87
CA LYS A 84 -3.48 18.70 20.66
C LYS A 84 -2.54 19.37 21.64
N GLY A 85 -2.46 20.71 21.56
CA GLY A 85 -1.65 21.52 22.45
C GLY A 85 -0.13 21.38 22.25
N ARG A 86 0.29 20.72 21.17
CA ARG A 86 1.72 20.55 20.84
C ARG A 86 2.11 21.44 19.69
N GLU A 87 3.39 21.84 19.67
CA GLU A 87 4.02 22.38 18.48
C GLU A 87 4.26 21.25 17.49
N LEU A 88 3.82 21.46 16.26
CA LEU A 88 3.89 20.50 15.17
C LEU A 88 4.87 21.00 14.10
N ARG A 89 5.67 20.09 13.57
CA ARG A 89 6.54 20.29 12.43
C ARG A 89 6.04 19.43 11.28
N ALA A 90 5.65 20.06 10.19
CA ALA A 90 5.13 19.43 8.99
C ALA A 90 6.12 19.60 7.83
N GLU A 91 6.75 18.51 7.41
CA GLU A 91 7.64 18.47 6.25
C GLU A 91 6.78 18.24 5.00
N VAL A 92 6.71 19.24 4.12
CA VAL A 92 5.85 19.19 2.93
C VAL A 92 6.52 18.33 1.85
N MET A 93 5.88 17.24 1.50
CA MET A 93 6.31 16.34 0.44
C MET A 93 5.75 16.76 -0.93
N SER A 94 4.51 17.28 -0.95
CA SER A 94 3.81 17.74 -2.15
C SER A 94 2.55 18.52 -1.76
N HIS A 95 1.84 19.00 -2.77
CA HIS A 95 0.49 19.54 -2.60
C HIS A 95 -0.49 18.71 -3.44
N ASP A 96 -1.67 18.45 -2.89
CA ASP A 96 -2.70 17.74 -3.63
C ASP A 96 -3.58 18.69 -4.48
N ARG A 97 -4.44 18.10 -5.31
CA ARG A 97 -5.35 18.86 -6.18
C ARG A 97 -6.40 19.70 -5.43
N TYR A 98 -6.53 19.51 -4.12
CA TYR A 98 -7.44 20.26 -3.25
C TYR A 98 -6.74 21.38 -2.50
N GLY A 99 -5.45 21.60 -2.74
CA GLY A 99 -4.63 22.62 -2.08
C GLY A 99 -4.19 22.26 -0.67
N ARG A 100 -4.31 20.98 -0.25
CA ARG A 100 -3.76 20.51 1.01
C ARG A 100 -2.26 20.24 0.85
N ALA A 101 -1.46 20.61 1.84
CA ALA A 101 -0.08 20.18 1.92
C ALA A 101 -0.05 18.70 2.36
N VAL A 102 0.60 17.85 1.58
CA VAL A 102 0.82 16.43 1.89
C VAL A 102 2.12 16.33 2.67
N VAL A 103 2.07 15.90 3.94
CA VAL A 103 3.16 16.13 4.90
C VAL A 103 3.57 14.86 5.66
N ARG A 104 4.86 14.82 6.04
CA ARG A 104 5.32 14.06 7.18
C ARG A 104 5.15 14.93 8.42
N LEU A 105 4.31 14.51 9.37
CA LEU A 105 3.94 15.29 10.54
C LEU A 105 4.68 14.79 11.79
N TYR A 106 5.23 15.72 12.54
CA TYR A 106 5.96 15.42 13.77
C TYR A 106 5.44 16.27 14.94
N ALA A 107 5.32 15.65 16.11
CA ALA A 107 5.13 16.30 17.40
C ALA A 107 6.37 16.02 18.26
N GLY A 108 7.30 16.99 18.32
CA GLY A 108 8.63 16.77 18.87
C GLY A 108 9.42 15.74 18.05
N LYS A 109 9.74 14.59 18.65
CA LYS A 109 10.44 13.48 17.96
C LYS A 109 9.50 12.42 17.40
N THR A 110 8.21 12.47 17.74
CA THR A 110 7.22 11.47 17.34
C THR A 110 6.80 11.70 15.89
N TYR A 111 6.98 10.71 15.01
CA TYR A 111 6.50 10.71 13.64
C TYR A 111 5.05 10.22 13.61
N ILE A 112 4.10 11.14 13.53
CA ILE A 112 2.65 10.89 13.69
C ILE A 112 2.11 9.92 12.65
N ASN A 113 2.54 10.04 11.38
CA ASN A 113 2.10 9.15 10.32
C ASN A 113 2.44 7.68 10.64
N HIS A 114 3.66 7.44 11.12
CA HIS A 114 4.12 6.11 11.52
C HIS A 114 3.34 5.56 12.70
N GLU A 115 3.13 6.37 13.74
CA GLU A 115 2.40 5.92 14.93
C GLU A 115 0.98 5.46 14.60
N LEU A 116 0.27 6.18 13.72
CA LEU A 116 -1.08 5.78 13.29
C LEU A 116 -1.09 4.42 12.60
N VAL A 117 -0.09 4.13 11.77
CA VAL A 117 0.05 2.83 11.10
C VAL A 117 0.47 1.76 12.09
N ALA A 118 1.44 2.04 12.95
CA ALA A 118 1.94 1.10 13.96
C ALA A 118 0.86 0.70 15.00
N GLU A 119 -0.05 1.63 15.34
CA GLU A 119 -1.20 1.35 16.20
C GLU A 119 -2.36 0.65 15.45
N GLY A 120 -2.23 0.40 14.14
CA GLY A 120 -3.30 -0.18 13.30
C GLY A 120 -4.49 0.75 13.12
N LEU A 121 -4.29 2.07 13.09
CA LEU A 121 -5.35 3.07 12.93
C LEU A 121 -5.34 3.74 11.55
N ALA A 122 -4.32 3.45 10.74
CA ALA A 122 -4.25 3.84 9.34
C ALA A 122 -3.55 2.76 8.52
N TRP A 123 -3.79 2.75 7.23
CA TRP A 123 -3.11 1.91 6.24
C TRP A 123 -1.89 2.62 5.70
N HIS A 124 -0.82 1.88 5.39
CA HIS A 124 0.21 2.37 4.48
C HIS A 124 -0.36 2.49 3.07
N TYR A 125 -0.39 3.71 2.53
CA TYR A 125 -0.91 3.93 1.18
C TYR A 125 0.22 3.82 0.15
N GLU A 126 0.62 2.60 -0.14
CA GLU A 126 1.76 2.25 -1.00
C GLU A 126 1.75 2.98 -2.36
N VAL A 127 0.57 3.19 -2.97
CA VAL A 127 0.44 3.88 -4.27
C VAL A 127 1.05 5.29 -4.25
N TYR A 128 1.01 5.97 -3.11
CA TYR A 128 1.56 7.33 -2.95
C TYR A 128 2.87 7.37 -2.19
N ALA A 129 3.26 6.29 -1.54
CA ALA A 129 4.51 6.20 -0.79
C ALA A 129 5.19 4.82 -0.97
N PRO A 130 5.49 4.40 -2.22
CA PRO A 130 5.97 3.04 -2.50
C PRO A 130 7.37 2.75 -1.94
N LEU A 131 8.12 3.78 -1.57
CA LEU A 131 9.48 3.66 -1.02
C LEU A 131 9.57 4.02 0.46
N ASP A 132 8.43 4.18 1.14
CA ASP A 132 8.40 4.41 2.59
C ASP A 132 8.37 3.07 3.32
N PHE A 133 9.56 2.48 3.47
CA PHE A 133 9.72 1.15 4.09
C PHE A 133 9.37 1.16 5.58
N ASP A 134 9.51 2.30 6.26
CA ASP A 134 9.18 2.43 7.68
C ASP A 134 7.65 2.26 7.88
N LEU A 135 6.84 2.88 7.02
CA LEU A 135 5.38 2.70 7.05
C LEU A 135 4.96 1.28 6.67
N ALA A 136 5.63 0.66 5.67
CA ALA A 136 5.36 -0.70 5.25
C ALA A 136 5.68 -1.73 6.36
N GLU A 137 6.79 -1.53 7.07
CA GLU A 137 7.16 -2.35 8.23
C GLU A 137 6.18 -2.18 9.38
N ALA A 138 5.82 -0.94 9.71
CA ALA A 138 4.84 -0.63 10.75
C ALA A 138 3.48 -1.31 10.48
N GLU A 139 2.97 -1.26 9.25
CA GLU A 139 1.75 -1.96 8.86
C GLU A 139 1.88 -3.47 9.03
N THR A 140 3.00 -4.06 8.58
CA THR A 140 3.25 -5.49 8.67
C THR A 140 3.24 -5.96 10.13
N LEU A 141 3.88 -5.22 11.02
CA LEU A 141 3.93 -5.52 12.46
C LEU A 141 2.55 -5.35 13.10
N ALA A 142 1.84 -4.25 12.82
CA ALA A 142 0.50 -4.02 13.33
C ALA A 142 -0.48 -5.13 12.90
N ALA A 143 -0.36 -5.60 11.65
CA ALA A 143 -1.18 -6.70 11.14
C ALA A 143 -0.85 -8.05 11.79
N ALA A 144 0.44 -8.34 12.02
CA ALA A 144 0.88 -9.55 12.71
C ALA A 144 0.38 -9.60 14.16
N ASP A 145 0.41 -8.47 14.84
CA ASP A 145 -0.02 -8.33 16.24
C ASP A 145 -1.53 -8.08 16.36
N LYS A 146 -2.26 -8.02 15.25
CA LYS A 146 -3.72 -7.77 15.17
C LYS A 146 -4.14 -6.49 15.90
N LEU A 147 -3.37 -5.42 15.74
CA LEU A 147 -3.66 -4.12 16.36
C LEU A 147 -4.76 -3.37 15.58
N GLY A 148 -5.55 -2.59 16.30
CA GLY A 148 -6.56 -1.71 15.72
C GLY A 148 -7.44 -2.39 14.68
N LEU A 149 -7.47 -1.87 13.46
CA LEU A 149 -8.26 -2.37 12.32
C LEU A 149 -7.92 -3.82 11.92
N TRP A 150 -6.70 -4.29 12.26
CA TRP A 150 -6.23 -5.65 11.96
C TRP A 150 -6.83 -6.73 12.87
N GLN A 151 -7.60 -6.35 13.90
CA GLN A 151 -8.43 -7.30 14.68
C GLN A 151 -9.54 -7.91 13.82
N HIS A 152 -9.98 -7.17 12.78
CA HIS A 152 -10.92 -7.73 11.82
C HIS A 152 -10.18 -8.69 10.86
N PRO A 153 -10.70 -9.90 10.60
CA PRO A 153 -10.02 -10.90 9.74
C PRO A 153 -9.87 -10.42 8.28
N HIS A 154 -10.74 -9.52 7.83
CA HIS A 154 -10.73 -8.94 6.49
C HIS A 154 -11.03 -7.44 6.57
N PRO A 155 -10.08 -6.64 7.05
CA PRO A 155 -10.29 -5.20 7.14
C PRO A 155 -10.38 -4.60 5.74
N VAL A 156 -11.32 -3.69 5.53
CA VAL A 156 -11.54 -3.03 4.24
C VAL A 156 -10.73 -1.75 4.20
N PRO A 157 -9.79 -1.60 3.25
CA PRO A 157 -9.03 -0.36 3.15
C PRO A 157 -9.90 0.82 2.71
N PRO A 158 -9.57 2.07 3.12
CA PRO A 158 -10.41 3.25 2.87
C PRO A 158 -10.66 3.48 1.38
N TRP A 159 -9.67 3.26 0.52
CA TRP A 159 -9.85 3.42 -0.95
C TRP A 159 -10.82 2.41 -1.57
N GLU A 160 -10.98 1.22 -0.98
CA GLU A 160 -12.00 0.26 -1.41
C GLU A 160 -13.37 0.61 -0.79
N PHE A 161 -13.39 1.06 0.46
CA PHE A 161 -14.62 1.52 1.11
C PHE A 161 -15.28 2.69 0.35
N ARG A 162 -14.49 3.66 -0.12
CA ARG A 162 -14.97 4.76 -0.99
C ARG A 162 -15.56 4.26 -2.32
N ARG A 163 -15.15 3.08 -2.78
CA ARG A 163 -15.70 2.40 -3.96
C ARG A 163 -16.92 1.52 -3.66
N GLY A 164 -17.40 1.52 -2.42
CA GLY A 164 -18.59 0.77 -2.01
C GLY A 164 -18.30 -0.62 -1.45
N VAL A 165 -17.03 -1.03 -1.30
CA VAL A 165 -16.69 -2.26 -0.58
C VAL A 165 -17.01 -2.07 0.90
N ARG A 166 -17.55 -3.10 1.54
CA ARG A 166 -17.92 -3.10 2.96
C ARG A 166 -17.31 -4.33 3.65
N PRO A 167 -17.17 -4.33 4.99
CA PRO A 167 -16.80 -5.53 5.74
C PRO A 167 -17.70 -6.71 5.35
N ALA A 168 -17.10 -7.91 5.32
CA ALA A 168 -17.84 -9.11 4.97
C ALA A 168 -19.06 -9.29 5.88
N ALA A 169 -20.22 -9.48 5.29
CA ALA A 169 -21.43 -9.84 6.03
C ALA A 169 -21.22 -11.19 6.74
N PRO A 170 -21.84 -11.43 7.90
CA PRO A 170 -21.82 -12.72 8.55
C PRO A 170 -22.31 -13.83 7.60
N ASN A 171 -21.60 -14.96 7.55
CA ASN A 171 -21.97 -16.15 6.78
C ASN A 171 -22.17 -17.33 7.74
N PRO A 172 -23.23 -17.36 8.55
CA PRO A 172 -23.44 -18.35 9.58
C PRO A 172 -23.65 -19.74 9.02
N ASP A 173 -24.17 -19.83 7.80
CA ASP A 173 -24.49 -21.11 7.14
C ASP A 173 -23.29 -21.66 6.35
N GLY A 174 -22.16 -20.93 6.31
CA GLY A 174 -20.96 -21.34 5.58
C GLY A 174 -21.14 -21.49 4.07
N LYS A 175 -22.07 -20.74 3.47
CA LYS A 175 -22.41 -20.84 2.05
C LYS A 175 -21.22 -20.50 1.15
N PRO A 176 -20.95 -21.26 0.08
CA PRO A 176 -19.73 -21.15 -0.70
C PRO A 176 -19.66 -19.94 -1.64
N PHE A 177 -20.82 -19.33 -1.96
CA PHE A 177 -20.90 -18.24 -2.92
C PHE A 177 -21.48 -16.97 -2.31
N TRP A 178 -20.98 -15.82 -2.78
CA TRP A 178 -21.56 -14.49 -2.59
C TRP A 178 -22.03 -13.97 -3.94
N ILE A 179 -23.33 -13.70 -4.07
CA ILE A 179 -23.93 -13.17 -5.29
C ILE A 179 -24.29 -11.71 -5.04
N THR A 180 -23.71 -10.80 -5.83
CA THR A 180 -24.01 -9.38 -5.76
C THR A 180 -25.36 -9.05 -6.39
N ASP A 181 -25.94 -7.91 -6.07
CA ASP A 181 -27.16 -7.35 -6.70
C ASP A 181 -27.04 -7.18 -8.23
N ARG A 182 -25.80 -7.08 -8.73
CA ARG A 182 -25.49 -7.01 -10.17
C ARG A 182 -25.30 -8.39 -10.82
N GLY A 183 -25.63 -9.45 -10.11
CA GLY A 183 -25.51 -10.80 -10.62
C GLY A 183 -24.08 -11.33 -10.77
N LYS A 184 -23.08 -10.76 -10.08
CA LYS A 184 -21.72 -11.32 -10.05
C LYS A 184 -21.58 -12.32 -8.92
N VAL A 185 -21.06 -13.51 -9.23
CA VAL A 185 -20.77 -14.56 -8.22
C VAL A 185 -19.30 -14.56 -7.83
N HIS A 186 -19.04 -14.56 -6.53
CA HIS A 186 -17.73 -14.66 -5.92
C HIS A 186 -17.64 -15.92 -5.05
N ASN A 187 -16.52 -16.62 -5.08
CA ASN A 187 -16.25 -17.73 -4.17
C ASN A 187 -15.48 -17.26 -2.92
N ALA A 188 -15.34 -18.14 -1.92
CA ALA A 188 -14.71 -17.85 -0.64
C ALA A 188 -13.24 -17.38 -0.72
N ARG A 189 -12.56 -17.58 -1.86
CA ARG A 189 -11.18 -17.10 -2.08
C ARG A 189 -11.12 -15.69 -2.66
N CYS A 190 -12.26 -15.11 -3.01
CA CYS A 190 -12.33 -13.79 -3.60
C CYS A 190 -12.29 -12.70 -2.54
N LYS A 191 -11.46 -11.69 -2.73
CA LYS A 191 -11.45 -10.51 -1.86
C LYS A 191 -12.79 -9.75 -1.80
N TYR A 192 -13.71 -10.01 -2.73
CA TYR A 192 -15.05 -9.43 -2.76
C TYR A 192 -16.13 -10.36 -2.20
N PHE A 193 -15.75 -11.51 -1.61
CA PHE A 193 -16.69 -12.45 -1.01
C PHE A 193 -17.32 -11.86 0.25
N GLY A 194 -18.62 -11.60 0.22
CA GLY A 194 -19.37 -11.02 1.34
C GLY A 194 -19.14 -9.53 1.60
N VAL A 195 -18.25 -8.86 0.84
CA VAL A 195 -17.79 -7.49 1.15
C VAL A 195 -18.39 -6.41 0.23
N THR A 196 -19.21 -6.76 -0.73
CA THR A 196 -19.91 -5.78 -1.57
C THR A 196 -21.22 -5.33 -0.91
N GLN A 197 -21.61 -4.09 -1.14
CA GLN A 197 -22.67 -3.40 -0.38
C GLN A 197 -24.03 -4.09 -0.44
N ASN A 198 -24.36 -4.70 -1.57
CA ASN A 198 -25.60 -5.42 -1.79
C ASN A 198 -25.30 -6.79 -2.37
N GLY A 199 -25.77 -7.83 -1.69
CA GLY A 199 -25.59 -9.22 -2.12
C GLY A 199 -26.13 -10.16 -1.06
N HIS A 200 -26.03 -11.45 -1.35
CA HIS A 200 -26.45 -12.51 -0.44
C HIS A 200 -25.57 -13.73 -0.61
N TYR A 201 -25.46 -14.52 0.45
CA TYR A 201 -24.82 -15.82 0.40
C TYR A 201 -25.72 -16.87 -0.23
N ALA A 202 -25.17 -17.76 -1.05
CA ALA A 202 -25.90 -18.78 -1.77
C ALA A 202 -25.15 -20.12 -1.80
N ASP A 203 -25.91 -21.22 -1.86
CA ASP A 203 -25.38 -22.58 -2.02
C ASP A 203 -25.06 -22.89 -3.49
N ALA A 204 -25.72 -22.20 -4.41
CA ALA A 204 -25.52 -22.32 -5.85
C ALA A 204 -25.53 -20.96 -6.53
N CYS A 205 -24.83 -20.84 -7.63
CA CYS A 205 -24.65 -19.57 -8.35
C CYS A 205 -25.77 -19.26 -9.36
N GLY A 206 -26.66 -20.19 -9.66
CA GLY A 206 -27.71 -19.98 -10.66
C GLY A 206 -27.14 -19.45 -11.99
N ASP A 207 -27.82 -18.45 -12.54
CA ASP A 207 -27.43 -17.75 -13.79
C ASP A 207 -26.46 -16.57 -13.55
N ALA A 208 -25.91 -16.42 -12.34
CA ALA A 208 -25.02 -15.32 -12.01
C ALA A 208 -23.69 -15.42 -12.78
N GLU A 209 -23.21 -14.28 -13.27
CA GLU A 209 -21.95 -14.20 -14.00
C GLU A 209 -20.75 -14.40 -13.07
N ASN A 210 -19.75 -15.15 -13.52
CA ASN A 210 -18.53 -15.35 -12.76
C ASN A 210 -17.73 -14.04 -12.62
N CYS A 211 -17.20 -13.81 -11.43
CA CYS A 211 -16.26 -12.73 -11.20
C CYS A 211 -14.97 -12.97 -11.98
N ASN A 212 -14.51 -11.98 -12.75
CA ASN A 212 -13.27 -12.06 -13.53
C ASN A 212 -12.01 -12.26 -12.69
N LEU A 213 -12.05 -11.88 -11.41
CA LEU A 213 -10.90 -12.00 -10.51
C LEU A 213 -10.76 -13.41 -9.91
N CYS A 214 -11.87 -14.02 -9.48
CA CYS A 214 -11.83 -15.32 -8.80
C CYS A 214 -12.42 -16.48 -9.63
N GLY A 215 -12.94 -16.21 -10.83
CA GLY A 215 -13.60 -17.21 -11.66
C GLY A 215 -14.95 -17.70 -11.11
N GLY A 216 -15.45 -17.13 -9.98
CA GLY A 216 -16.72 -17.49 -9.38
C GLY A 216 -16.85 -19.00 -9.14
N ALA A 217 -17.92 -19.61 -9.63
CA ALA A 217 -18.18 -21.06 -9.55
C ALA A 217 -17.25 -21.91 -10.41
N GLN A 218 -16.64 -21.35 -11.45
CA GLN A 218 -15.78 -22.14 -12.36
C GLN A 218 -14.41 -22.44 -11.73
N ALA A 219 -13.95 -21.66 -10.75
CA ALA A 219 -12.67 -21.90 -10.08
C ALA A 219 -12.60 -23.25 -9.34
N GLU A 220 -13.74 -23.79 -8.89
CA GLU A 220 -13.79 -25.12 -8.27
C GLU A 220 -13.64 -26.24 -9.31
N LYS A 221 -14.11 -26.02 -10.54
CA LYS A 221 -14.02 -27.00 -11.62
C LYS A 221 -12.64 -27.11 -12.25
N SER A 222 -11.78 -26.09 -12.06
CA SER A 222 -10.42 -26.02 -12.62
C SER A 222 -9.33 -26.44 -11.63
N ALA A 223 -9.66 -26.85 -10.42
CA ALA A 223 -8.70 -27.42 -9.51
C ALA A 223 -8.18 -28.73 -10.09
N TRP A 224 -6.93 -28.71 -10.56
CA TRP A 224 -6.25 -29.91 -11.03
C TRP A 224 -6.28 -30.97 -9.93
N PRO A 225 -6.63 -32.23 -10.25
CA PRO A 225 -6.68 -33.29 -9.24
C PRO A 225 -5.33 -33.37 -8.50
N ALA A 226 -5.36 -33.59 -7.20
CA ALA A 226 -4.17 -33.57 -6.34
C ALA A 226 -3.01 -34.48 -6.84
N TRP A 227 -3.33 -35.52 -7.60
CA TRP A 227 -2.34 -36.44 -8.20
C TRP A 227 -1.47 -35.76 -9.30
N TRP A 228 -1.92 -34.66 -9.94
CA TRP A 228 -1.10 -33.90 -10.87
C TRP A 228 0.09 -33.23 -10.18
N ASN A 229 -0.07 -32.77 -8.94
CA ASN A 229 1.04 -32.23 -8.17
C ASN A 229 2.06 -33.32 -7.82
N VAL A 230 1.59 -34.53 -7.51
CA VAL A 230 2.45 -35.69 -7.24
C VAL A 230 3.19 -36.12 -8.52
N LEU A 231 2.49 -36.16 -9.65
CA LEU A 231 3.10 -36.49 -10.95
C LEU A 231 4.19 -35.46 -11.35
N SER A 232 3.95 -34.19 -11.15
CA SER A 232 4.91 -33.12 -11.44
C SER A 232 6.16 -33.24 -10.56
N ILE A 233 5.99 -33.54 -9.28
CA ILE A 233 7.12 -33.75 -8.34
C ILE A 233 7.91 -35.00 -8.73
N VAL A 234 7.26 -36.10 -9.08
CA VAL A 234 7.93 -37.32 -9.53
C VAL A 234 8.68 -37.09 -10.84
N LEU A 235 8.07 -36.38 -11.80
CA LEU A 235 8.72 -36.02 -13.07
C LEU A 235 9.99 -35.19 -12.85
N PHE A 236 9.91 -34.21 -11.95
CA PHE A 236 11.03 -33.31 -11.65
C PHE A 236 12.15 -34.01 -10.86
N LEU A 237 11.81 -34.82 -9.86
CA LEU A 237 12.80 -35.48 -9.00
C LEU A 237 13.47 -36.70 -9.64
N PHE A 238 12.78 -37.41 -10.50
CA PHE A 238 13.29 -38.67 -11.06
C PHE A 238 13.70 -38.59 -12.54
N LEU A 239 12.96 -37.87 -13.38
CA LEU A 239 13.27 -37.84 -14.81
C LEU A 239 14.31 -36.76 -15.16
N LEU A 240 14.30 -35.60 -14.51
CA LEU A 240 15.27 -34.53 -14.80
C LEU A 240 16.71 -34.96 -14.49
N PRO A 241 17.03 -35.60 -13.35
CA PRO A 241 18.37 -36.11 -13.08
C PRO A 241 18.86 -37.16 -14.09
N LEU A 242 17.94 -38.05 -14.55
CA LEU A 242 18.26 -39.07 -15.54
C LEU A 242 18.56 -38.44 -16.90
N VAL A 243 17.86 -37.43 -17.32
CA VAL A 243 18.11 -36.67 -18.55
C VAL A 243 19.47 -35.97 -18.46
N ILE A 244 19.76 -35.30 -17.34
CA ILE A 244 21.04 -34.63 -17.12
C ILE A 244 22.18 -35.62 -17.11
N LEU A 245 22.04 -36.75 -16.43
CA LEU A 245 23.05 -37.83 -16.40
C LEU A 245 23.31 -38.37 -17.80
N ARG A 246 22.28 -38.59 -18.61
CA ARG A 246 22.39 -39.07 -19.99
C ARG A 246 23.12 -38.05 -20.89
N LEU A 247 22.82 -36.77 -20.74
CA LEU A 247 23.50 -35.68 -21.45
C LEU A 247 25.00 -35.58 -21.07
N LEU A 248 25.32 -35.76 -19.79
CA LEU A 248 26.71 -35.78 -19.32
C LEU A 248 27.49 -37.01 -19.86
N LEU A 249 26.86 -38.17 -19.92
CA LEU A 249 27.48 -39.39 -20.49
C LEU A 249 27.73 -39.27 -22.00
N VAL A 250 26.79 -38.65 -22.74
CA VAL A 250 26.95 -38.38 -24.17
C VAL A 250 28.09 -37.37 -24.39
N ARG A 251 28.16 -36.31 -23.61
CA ARG A 251 29.24 -35.30 -23.68
C ARG A 251 30.61 -35.91 -23.39
N ASN A 252 30.69 -36.82 -22.41
CA ASN A 252 31.97 -37.52 -22.11
C ASN A 252 32.40 -38.51 -23.20
N ARG A 253 31.47 -39.01 -24.03
CA ARG A 253 31.80 -39.87 -25.20
C ARG A 253 32.28 -39.07 -26.41
N LEU A 254 31.87 -37.80 -26.52
CA LEU A 254 32.28 -36.91 -27.62
C LEU A 254 33.64 -36.26 -27.37
N ASN A 255 34.13 -36.27 -26.12
CA ASN A 255 35.43 -35.73 -25.74
C ASN A 255 36.53 -36.78 -25.57
N ARG A 256 36.30 -38.04 -26.01
CA ARG A 256 37.29 -39.10 -26.16
C ARG A 256 37.47 -39.45 -27.65
#